data_76485b7c01369739d00595ae27221b1e
#
_entry.id   76485b7c01369739d00595ae27221b1e
#
_cell.length_a   1.000
_cell.length_b   1.000
_cell.length_c   1.000
_cell.angle_alpha   90.00
_cell.angle_beta   90.00
_cell.angle_gamma   90.00
#
_symmetry.space_group_name_H-M   'P 1'
#
loop_
_entity.id
_entity.type
_entity.pdbx_description
1 polymer ?
#
loop_
_entity_poly.entity_id
_entity_poly.type
_entity_poly.pdbx_seq_one_letter_code
_entity_poly.pdbx_strand_id
1 'polypeptide(L)'
;MGMPSWLENIVFYEIYPQTFLDTDGDGIGNIQGIIRKLDYIKNLGCDGIWLNPCFASPFYDAGYDVADYKKVAPRYGTNEDLKELFRKAHEKGMKVLLDLVPGHTSTDHEWFRESCKAEKNEYTDRYVWTNNVWDDFKDVGSITGSIRGFSDRNGCCAVNFFSVQPALNFGFARCDKEWQQPMDAPGPMATREAMKDVMRFWMSMGCDGFRVDMAGSLV
;
A
#
# COMPACT_ATOMS: atom_id res chain seq x y z
N MET A 1 -20.62 -12.91 -1.08
CA MET A 1 -19.82 -13.56 -0.03
C MET A 1 -20.14 -12.87 1.28
N GLY A 2 -20.39 -13.66 2.37
CA GLY A 2 -20.60 -13.08 3.70
C GLY A 2 -19.28 -12.67 4.35
N MET A 3 -19.36 -11.80 5.35
CA MET A 3 -18.22 -11.44 6.21
C MET A 3 -17.69 -12.70 6.92
N PRO A 4 -16.36 -12.91 7.03
CA PRO A 4 -15.81 -14.02 7.79
C PRO A 4 -16.28 -13.97 9.25
N SER A 5 -16.71 -15.10 9.81
CA SER A 5 -17.26 -15.17 11.17
C SER A 5 -16.28 -14.67 12.25
N TRP A 6 -14.98 -14.85 12.07
CA TRP A 6 -13.98 -14.36 13.02
C TRP A 6 -13.92 -12.81 13.10
N LEU A 7 -14.45 -12.11 12.11
CA LEU A 7 -14.43 -10.64 12.08
C LEU A 7 -15.59 -10.02 12.92
N GLU A 8 -16.61 -10.78 13.30
CA GLU A 8 -17.81 -10.26 13.97
C GLU A 8 -17.53 -9.69 15.38
N ASN A 9 -16.61 -10.31 16.13
CA ASN A 9 -16.34 -9.93 17.52
C ASN A 9 -14.86 -9.72 17.83
N ILE A 10 -14.01 -9.57 16.80
CA ILE A 10 -12.57 -9.43 16.99
C ILE A 10 -12.21 -8.03 17.52
N VAL A 11 -11.29 -7.99 18.47
CA VAL A 11 -10.66 -6.76 18.95
C VAL A 11 -9.24 -6.68 18.40
N PHE A 12 -8.97 -5.65 17.61
CA PHE A 12 -7.63 -5.43 17.03
C PHE A 12 -6.76 -4.57 17.93
N TYR A 13 -5.49 -4.96 18.04
CA TYR A 13 -4.41 -4.13 18.55
C TYR A 13 -3.66 -3.55 17.37
N GLU A 14 -3.75 -2.24 17.17
CA GLU A 14 -3.00 -1.53 16.11
C GLU A 14 -1.55 -1.36 16.53
N ILE A 15 -0.62 -1.69 15.63
CA ILE A 15 0.81 -1.58 15.86
C ILE A 15 1.47 -0.76 14.74
N TYR A 16 2.12 0.33 15.14
CA TYR A 16 3.10 0.99 14.31
C TYR A 16 4.49 0.40 14.64
N PRO A 17 5.08 -0.44 13.75
CA PRO A 17 6.29 -1.20 14.09
C PRO A 17 7.42 -0.34 14.64
N GLN A 18 7.66 0.83 14.04
CA GLN A 18 8.73 1.75 14.38
C GLN A 18 8.77 2.14 15.87
N THR A 19 7.62 2.25 16.54
CA THR A 19 7.52 2.76 17.91
C THR A 19 7.13 1.71 18.93
N PHE A 20 7.01 0.43 18.53
CA PHE A 20 6.45 -0.60 19.41
C PHE A 20 7.51 -1.24 20.32
N LEU A 21 8.49 -1.95 19.78
CA LEU A 21 9.57 -2.54 20.56
C LEU A 21 10.81 -2.77 19.68
N ASP A 22 11.87 -2.08 20.05
CA ASP A 22 13.22 -2.27 19.51
C ASP A 22 13.89 -3.50 20.17
N THR A 23 14.41 -4.44 19.38
CA THR A 23 15.05 -5.66 19.89
C THR A 23 16.55 -5.73 19.63
N ASP A 24 17.09 -4.83 18.82
CA ASP A 24 18.49 -4.80 18.40
C ASP A 24 19.22 -3.51 18.80
N GLY A 25 18.51 -2.52 19.37
CA GLY A 25 19.09 -1.34 19.99
C GLY A 25 19.44 -0.22 19.02
N ASP A 26 18.82 -0.22 17.83
CA ASP A 26 19.00 0.84 16.82
C ASP A 26 18.06 2.04 16.99
N GLY A 27 17.13 1.97 17.95
CA GLY A 27 16.13 3.00 18.25
C GLY A 27 14.85 2.84 17.44
N ILE A 28 14.70 1.78 16.64
CA ILE A 28 13.55 1.51 15.80
C ILE A 28 12.92 0.16 16.20
N GLY A 29 11.62 0.17 16.51
CA GLY A 29 10.89 -1.08 16.74
C GLY A 29 10.83 -1.95 15.49
N ASN A 30 10.77 -3.27 15.69
CA ASN A 30 10.85 -4.25 14.61
C ASN A 30 9.88 -5.41 14.77
N ILE A 31 9.77 -6.28 13.76
CA ILE A 31 8.86 -7.43 13.74
C ILE A 31 9.17 -8.41 14.87
N GLN A 32 10.45 -8.63 15.19
CA GLN A 32 10.84 -9.49 16.29
C GLN A 32 10.35 -8.93 17.64
N GLY A 33 10.30 -7.61 17.79
CA GLY A 33 9.68 -6.96 18.96
C GLY A 33 8.18 -7.28 19.08
N ILE A 34 7.46 -7.27 17.98
CA ILE A 34 6.04 -7.63 17.93
C ILE A 34 5.86 -9.09 18.34
N ILE A 35 6.66 -10.00 17.79
CA ILE A 35 6.65 -11.42 18.12
C ILE A 35 6.84 -11.66 19.62
N ARG A 36 7.81 -10.96 20.24
CA ARG A 36 8.07 -11.05 21.69
C ARG A 36 6.92 -10.59 22.57
N LYS A 37 6.01 -9.75 22.01
CA LYS A 37 4.89 -9.16 22.76
C LYS A 37 3.52 -9.76 22.44
N LEU A 38 3.45 -10.85 21.67
CA LEU A 38 2.18 -11.50 21.33
C LEU A 38 1.38 -11.93 22.58
N ASP A 39 2.05 -12.46 23.62
CA ASP A 39 1.36 -12.82 24.88
C ASP A 39 0.82 -11.60 25.61
N TYR A 40 1.54 -10.50 25.61
CA TYR A 40 1.07 -9.24 26.17
C TYR A 40 -0.21 -8.78 25.46
N ILE A 41 -0.22 -8.76 24.11
CA ILE A 41 -1.37 -8.33 23.30
C ILE A 41 -2.56 -9.27 23.56
N LYS A 42 -2.34 -10.59 23.59
CA LYS A 42 -3.38 -11.58 23.86
C LYS A 42 -3.97 -11.43 25.27
N ASN A 43 -3.13 -11.18 26.27
CA ASN A 43 -3.57 -10.98 27.66
C ASN A 43 -4.36 -9.69 27.87
N LEU A 44 -4.25 -8.70 26.96
CA LEU A 44 -5.13 -7.52 26.95
C LEU A 44 -6.54 -7.84 26.43
N GLY A 45 -6.77 -9.04 25.91
CA GLY A 45 -8.06 -9.45 25.34
C GLY A 45 -8.16 -9.13 23.83
N CYS A 46 -7.04 -8.85 23.14
CA CYS A 46 -7.05 -8.64 21.70
C CYS A 46 -6.85 -9.96 20.96
N ASP A 47 -7.68 -10.20 19.95
CA ASP A 47 -7.66 -11.41 19.12
C ASP A 47 -7.10 -11.15 17.72
N GLY A 48 -6.78 -9.92 17.40
CA GLY A 48 -6.19 -9.52 16.13
C GLY A 48 -5.13 -8.44 16.28
N ILE A 49 -4.23 -8.41 15.31
CA ILE A 49 -3.23 -7.36 15.13
C ILE A 49 -3.49 -6.69 13.79
N TRP A 50 -3.47 -5.37 13.77
CA TRP A 50 -3.37 -4.59 12.55
C TRP A 50 -2.02 -3.89 12.55
N LEU A 51 -1.17 -4.24 11.55
CA LEU A 51 0.10 -3.60 11.33
C LEU A 51 -0.05 -2.39 10.42
N ASN A 52 0.37 -1.21 10.88
CA ASN A 52 0.62 -0.06 10.02
C ASN A 52 1.70 -0.41 8.97
N PRO A 53 1.86 0.37 7.89
CA PRO A 53 2.69 -0.02 6.77
C PRO A 53 4.09 -0.46 7.18
N CYS A 54 4.44 -1.70 6.81
CA CYS A 54 5.74 -2.31 7.11
C CYS A 54 6.55 -2.67 5.85
N PHE A 55 6.05 -2.28 4.67
CA PHE A 55 6.71 -2.56 3.39
C PHE A 55 7.87 -1.61 3.12
N ALA A 56 8.72 -1.97 2.15
CA ALA A 56 9.82 -1.12 1.72
C ALA A 56 9.32 0.26 1.28
N SER A 57 9.90 1.29 1.86
CA SER A 57 9.50 2.69 1.71
C SER A 57 10.70 3.60 1.95
N PRO A 58 10.80 4.78 1.32
CA PRO A 58 11.71 5.84 1.73
C PRO A 58 11.27 6.53 3.04
N PHE A 59 10.06 6.25 3.54
CA PHE A 59 9.50 6.79 4.79
C PHE A 59 9.30 8.31 4.83
N TYR A 60 8.97 8.91 3.70
CA TYR A 60 8.53 10.31 3.66
C TYR A 60 7.15 10.50 4.28
N ASP A 61 6.34 9.45 4.27
CA ASP A 61 5.02 9.39 4.89
C ASP A 61 4.87 8.12 5.76
N ALA A 62 5.79 7.96 6.71
CA ALA A 62 5.71 6.91 7.73
C ALA A 62 5.50 5.48 7.19
N GLY A 63 5.85 5.22 5.93
CA GLY A 63 5.67 3.92 5.26
C GLY A 63 4.45 3.83 4.35
N TYR A 64 3.56 4.83 4.34
CA TYR A 64 2.44 4.88 3.40
C TYR A 64 2.89 5.18 1.96
N ASP A 65 4.08 5.72 1.76
CA ASP A 65 4.76 5.89 0.48
C ASP A 65 5.52 4.60 0.09
N VAL A 66 4.78 3.57 -0.32
CA VAL A 66 5.32 2.23 -0.58
C VAL A 66 6.18 2.22 -1.83
N ALA A 67 7.43 1.71 -1.71
CA ALA A 67 8.36 1.52 -2.82
C ALA A 67 8.41 0.07 -3.35
N ASP A 68 8.04 -0.91 -2.53
CA ASP A 68 7.89 -2.31 -2.92
C ASP A 68 6.88 -3.00 -2.00
N TYR A 69 5.72 -3.38 -2.56
CA TYR A 69 4.64 -4.02 -1.81
C TYR A 69 4.92 -5.46 -1.35
N LYS A 70 5.90 -6.13 -1.93
CA LYS A 70 6.22 -7.55 -1.64
C LYS A 70 7.47 -7.74 -0.80
N LYS A 71 7.99 -6.63 -0.27
CA LYS A 71 9.21 -6.63 0.54
C LYS A 71 8.98 -5.88 1.85
N VAL A 72 9.29 -6.52 2.97
CA VAL A 72 9.36 -5.85 4.27
C VAL A 72 10.47 -4.81 4.26
N ALA A 73 10.23 -3.66 4.87
CA ALA A 73 11.27 -2.64 5.04
C ALA A 73 12.45 -3.19 5.86
N PRO A 74 13.69 -3.07 5.39
CA PRO A 74 14.86 -3.62 6.08
C PRO A 74 15.00 -3.20 7.55
N ARG A 75 14.52 -2.00 7.89
CA ARG A 75 14.52 -1.50 9.27
C ARG A 75 13.60 -2.28 10.21
N TYR A 76 12.61 -2.98 9.68
CA TYR A 76 11.65 -3.77 10.46
C TYR A 76 11.96 -5.27 10.46
N GLY A 77 12.82 -5.73 9.55
CA GLY A 77 13.16 -7.13 9.38
C GLY A 77 13.04 -7.61 7.94
N THR A 78 12.63 -8.86 7.78
CA THR A 78 12.53 -9.56 6.49
C THR A 78 11.12 -10.12 6.25
N ASN A 79 10.89 -10.60 5.03
CA ASN A 79 9.64 -11.32 4.72
C ASN A 79 9.48 -12.58 5.58
N GLU A 80 10.57 -13.27 5.91
CA GLU A 80 10.52 -14.46 6.77
C GLU A 80 10.18 -14.10 8.22
N ASP A 81 10.64 -12.94 8.74
CA ASP A 81 10.22 -12.45 10.05
C ASP A 81 8.73 -12.18 10.09
N LEU A 82 8.17 -11.58 9.03
CA LEU A 82 6.74 -11.31 8.95
C LEU A 82 5.92 -12.60 8.85
N LYS A 83 6.40 -13.59 8.10
CA LYS A 83 5.80 -14.92 8.02
C LYS A 83 5.87 -15.64 9.38
N GLU A 84 6.97 -15.49 10.12
CA GLU A 84 7.07 -16.00 11.49
C GLU A 84 6.06 -15.35 12.42
N LEU A 85 5.86 -14.04 12.31
CA LEU A 85 4.83 -13.32 13.07
C LEU A 85 3.43 -13.91 12.81
N PHE A 86 3.05 -14.13 11.54
CA PHE A 86 1.77 -14.75 11.21
C PHE A 86 1.61 -16.11 11.87
N ARG A 87 2.61 -16.98 11.72
CA ARG A 87 2.59 -18.33 12.31
C ARG A 87 2.44 -18.29 13.84
N LYS A 88 3.23 -17.45 14.52
CA LYS A 88 3.19 -17.34 15.99
C LYS A 88 1.92 -16.68 16.51
N ALA A 89 1.35 -15.74 15.78
CA ALA A 89 0.06 -15.18 16.11
C ALA A 89 -1.06 -16.24 15.99
N HIS A 90 -1.04 -17.02 14.91
CA HIS A 90 -1.99 -18.12 14.71
C HIS A 90 -1.91 -19.19 15.79
N GLU A 91 -0.72 -19.55 16.27
CA GLU A 91 -0.54 -20.48 17.40
C GLU A 91 -1.22 -20.00 18.68
N LYS A 92 -1.46 -18.69 18.82
CA LYS A 92 -2.17 -18.07 19.93
C LYS A 92 -3.65 -17.76 19.60
N GLY A 93 -4.13 -18.23 18.45
CA GLY A 93 -5.51 -17.95 17.99
C GLY A 93 -5.75 -16.49 17.62
N MET A 94 -4.70 -15.75 17.26
CA MET A 94 -4.77 -14.35 16.83
C MET A 94 -4.73 -14.22 15.32
N LYS A 95 -5.40 -13.18 14.78
CA LYS A 95 -5.41 -12.82 13.38
C LYS A 95 -4.46 -11.64 13.10
N VAL A 96 -3.86 -11.57 11.90
CA VAL A 96 -2.98 -10.47 11.53
C VAL A 96 -3.43 -9.86 10.22
N LEU A 97 -3.76 -8.56 10.26
CA LEU A 97 -4.03 -7.74 9.09
C LEU A 97 -2.81 -6.88 8.77
N LEU A 98 -2.52 -6.74 7.48
CA LEU A 98 -1.55 -5.76 6.98
C LEU A 98 -2.27 -4.51 6.49
N ASP A 99 -1.58 -3.37 6.55
CA ASP A 99 -2.06 -2.16 5.89
C ASP A 99 -1.80 -2.26 4.38
N LEU A 100 -2.83 -2.11 3.57
CA LEU A 100 -2.75 -2.05 2.12
C LEU A 100 -3.00 -0.62 1.67
N VAL A 101 -2.05 -0.04 0.96
CA VAL A 101 -2.11 1.32 0.43
C VAL A 101 -2.35 1.25 -1.08
N PRO A 102 -3.60 1.11 -1.56
CA PRO A 102 -3.86 0.90 -2.98
C PRO A 102 -3.99 2.18 -3.78
N GLY A 103 -4.17 3.35 -3.14
CA GLY A 103 -4.44 4.62 -3.83
C GLY A 103 -3.23 5.23 -4.53
N HIS A 104 -2.02 4.92 -4.05
CA HIS A 104 -0.77 5.51 -4.55
C HIS A 104 0.44 4.62 -4.23
N THR A 105 1.58 4.96 -4.79
CA THR A 105 2.89 4.41 -4.39
C THR A 105 3.82 5.55 -3.99
N SER A 106 5.05 5.22 -3.55
CA SER A 106 6.14 6.18 -3.56
C SER A 106 6.54 6.55 -5.00
N THR A 107 7.10 7.74 -5.20
CA THR A 107 7.85 8.07 -6.43
C THR A 107 9.06 7.15 -6.65
N ASP A 108 9.53 6.47 -5.58
CA ASP A 108 10.63 5.51 -5.65
C ASP A 108 10.19 4.10 -6.11
N HIS A 109 8.90 3.86 -6.26
CA HIS A 109 8.39 2.57 -6.74
C HIS A 109 8.81 2.33 -8.20
N GLU A 110 9.24 1.11 -8.53
CA GLU A 110 9.64 0.74 -9.89
C GLU A 110 8.53 1.02 -10.91
N TRP A 111 7.28 0.72 -10.58
CA TRP A 111 6.16 1.01 -11.47
C TRP A 111 6.06 2.49 -11.86
N PHE A 112 6.33 3.39 -10.90
CA PHE A 112 6.29 4.83 -11.19
C PHE A 112 7.45 5.26 -12.05
N ARG A 113 8.67 4.79 -11.75
CA ARG A 113 9.86 5.08 -12.55
C ARG A 113 9.70 4.64 -14.01
N GLU A 114 9.15 3.44 -14.22
CA GLU A 114 8.84 2.93 -15.56
C GLU A 114 7.73 3.73 -16.25
N SER A 115 6.69 4.12 -15.50
CA SER A 115 5.60 4.97 -16.00
C SER A 115 6.04 6.37 -16.44
N CYS A 116 7.17 6.87 -15.91
CA CYS A 116 7.76 8.18 -16.25
C CYS A 116 8.50 8.18 -17.60
N LYS A 117 8.77 7.02 -18.20
CA LYS A 117 9.49 6.93 -19.48
C LYS A 117 8.64 7.45 -20.63
N ALA A 118 9.28 8.09 -21.62
CA ALA A 118 8.62 8.55 -22.84
C ALA A 118 8.12 7.39 -23.70
N GLU A 119 8.87 6.29 -23.74
CA GLU A 119 8.48 5.08 -24.44
C GLU A 119 7.38 4.32 -23.70
N LYS A 120 6.34 3.90 -24.43
CA LYS A 120 5.25 3.11 -23.86
C LYS A 120 5.75 1.75 -23.41
N ASN A 121 5.33 1.36 -22.18
CA ASN A 121 5.60 0.08 -21.58
C ASN A 121 4.39 -0.40 -20.78
N GLU A 122 4.46 -1.54 -20.12
CA GLU A 122 3.37 -2.12 -19.33
C GLU A 122 2.92 -1.27 -18.12
N TYR A 123 3.75 -0.31 -17.69
CA TYR A 123 3.46 0.59 -16.56
C TYR A 123 2.96 1.97 -17.01
N THR A 124 2.93 2.25 -18.32
CA THR A 124 2.57 3.58 -18.86
C THR A 124 1.24 4.08 -18.29
N ASP A 125 0.24 3.22 -18.20
CA ASP A 125 -1.10 3.55 -17.75
C ASP A 125 -1.41 3.06 -16.31
N ARG A 126 -0.37 2.67 -15.57
CA ARG A 126 -0.48 2.25 -14.17
C ARG A 126 -0.86 3.38 -13.23
N TYR A 127 -0.52 4.62 -13.59
CA TYR A 127 -0.81 5.83 -12.84
C TYR A 127 -1.70 6.75 -13.65
N VAL A 128 -2.34 7.70 -12.97
CA VAL A 128 -3.19 8.70 -13.61
C VAL A 128 -2.32 9.82 -14.18
N TRP A 129 -2.24 9.90 -15.51
CA TRP A 129 -1.48 10.90 -16.23
C TRP A 129 -2.38 11.73 -17.14
N THR A 130 -2.05 13.02 -17.28
CA THR A 130 -2.61 13.88 -18.34
C THR A 130 -1.86 13.69 -19.66
N ASN A 131 -2.39 14.28 -20.75
CA ASN A 131 -1.78 14.19 -22.09
C ASN A 131 -0.64 15.17 -22.30
N ASN A 132 -0.51 16.21 -21.45
CA ASN A 132 0.58 17.17 -21.54
C ASN A 132 0.91 17.78 -20.16
N VAL A 133 2.12 18.35 -20.02
CA VAL A 133 2.64 18.88 -18.75
C VAL A 133 1.92 20.14 -18.23
N TRP A 134 1.10 20.79 -19.04
CA TRP A 134 0.37 22.01 -18.68
C TRP A 134 -1.05 21.73 -18.21
N ASP A 135 -1.52 20.49 -18.38
CA ASP A 135 -2.81 20.07 -17.85
C ASP A 135 -2.81 20.08 -16.30
N ASP A 136 -3.98 20.16 -15.73
CA ASP A 136 -4.17 20.03 -14.28
C ASP A 136 -5.32 19.06 -13.95
N PHE A 137 -5.44 18.79 -12.67
CA PHE A 137 -6.47 17.90 -12.12
C PHE A 137 -7.57 18.65 -11.38
N LYS A 138 -7.78 19.93 -11.68
CA LYS A 138 -8.88 20.70 -11.08
C LYS A 138 -10.20 19.99 -11.34
N ASP A 139 -11.02 19.96 -10.32
CA ASP A 139 -12.36 19.37 -10.34
C ASP A 139 -12.37 17.83 -10.56
N VAL A 140 -11.28 17.14 -10.28
CA VAL A 140 -11.18 15.68 -10.41
C VAL A 140 -11.05 15.03 -9.04
N GLY A 141 -12.18 14.74 -8.39
CA GLY A 141 -12.34 13.87 -7.23
C GLY A 141 -11.34 14.09 -6.08
N SER A 142 -10.70 13.02 -5.66
CA SER A 142 -9.73 12.97 -4.54
C SER A 142 -8.29 13.35 -4.90
N ILE A 143 -8.05 13.84 -6.13
CA ILE A 143 -6.72 14.25 -6.57
C ILE A 143 -6.33 15.56 -5.87
N THR A 144 -5.24 15.52 -5.09
CA THR A 144 -4.81 16.66 -4.25
C THR A 144 -3.76 17.55 -4.93
N GLY A 145 -3.18 17.10 -6.04
CA GLY A 145 -2.14 17.84 -6.75
C GLY A 145 -1.58 17.10 -7.94
N SER A 146 -0.44 17.56 -8.42
CA SER A 146 0.22 16.99 -9.60
C SER A 146 1.73 16.99 -9.49
N ILE A 147 2.35 15.96 -10.06
CA ILE A 147 3.78 15.83 -10.27
C ILE A 147 4.05 16.15 -11.75
N ARG A 148 4.89 17.13 -12.01
CA ARG A 148 5.23 17.55 -13.38
C ARG A 148 6.68 17.97 -13.53
N GLY A 149 7.21 17.85 -14.75
CA GLY A 149 8.45 18.51 -15.16
C GLY A 149 9.75 17.82 -14.80
N PHE A 150 9.75 16.58 -14.34
CA PHE A 150 10.97 15.82 -14.05
C PHE A 150 10.97 14.38 -14.61
N SER A 151 10.14 14.13 -15.60
CA SER A 151 10.10 12.85 -16.32
C SER A 151 10.26 13.09 -17.82
N ASP A 152 10.69 12.06 -18.54
CA ASP A 152 10.80 12.10 -19.99
C ASP A 152 9.43 12.07 -20.68
N ARG A 153 8.39 11.69 -19.94
CA ARG A 153 7.01 11.63 -20.42
C ARG A 153 6.40 13.03 -20.48
N ASN A 154 5.81 13.35 -21.65
CA ASN A 154 4.98 14.54 -21.77
C ASN A 154 3.65 14.34 -21.07
N GLY A 155 3.55 14.76 -19.82
CA GLY A 155 2.36 14.61 -19.01
C GLY A 155 2.57 15.12 -17.59
N CYS A 156 1.48 15.19 -16.86
CA CYS A 156 1.42 15.53 -15.45
C CYS A 156 0.80 14.33 -14.74
N CYS A 157 1.46 13.80 -13.71
CA CYS A 157 0.92 12.70 -12.92
C CYS A 157 0.08 13.22 -11.75
N ALA A 158 -1.06 12.62 -11.51
CA ALA A 158 -1.90 12.93 -10.36
C ALA A 158 -1.23 12.54 -9.05
N VAL A 159 -1.49 13.31 -7.99
CA VAL A 159 -1.10 13.02 -6.61
C VAL A 159 -2.34 12.63 -5.81
N ASN A 160 -2.25 11.52 -5.09
CA ASN A 160 -3.36 11.06 -4.25
C ASN A 160 -3.36 11.72 -2.86
N PHE A 161 -2.19 11.93 -2.25
CA PHE A 161 -2.07 12.52 -0.91
C PHE A 161 -0.91 13.52 -0.81
N PHE A 162 0.35 13.08 -0.63
CA PHE A 162 1.52 13.94 -0.65
C PHE A 162 2.19 13.99 -2.03
N SER A 163 3.00 15.03 -2.27
CA SER A 163 3.70 15.25 -3.56
C SER A 163 4.61 14.09 -4.01
N VAL A 164 4.96 13.20 -3.10
CA VAL A 164 5.76 11.99 -3.36
C VAL A 164 4.90 10.73 -3.58
N GLN A 165 3.58 10.89 -3.67
CA GLN A 165 2.61 9.78 -3.74
C GLN A 165 1.76 9.86 -5.02
N PRO A 166 2.33 9.44 -6.17
CA PRO A 166 1.61 9.40 -7.45
C PRO A 166 0.42 8.44 -7.37
N ALA A 167 -0.73 8.89 -7.87
CA ALA A 167 -1.98 8.18 -7.83
C ALA A 167 -2.00 6.99 -8.80
N LEU A 168 -2.30 5.79 -8.29
CA LEU A 168 -2.54 4.60 -9.09
C LEU A 168 -3.87 4.72 -9.86
N ASN A 169 -3.88 4.24 -11.09
CA ASN A 169 -5.02 4.34 -12.00
C ASN A 169 -5.94 3.13 -11.87
N PHE A 170 -7.10 3.31 -11.23
CA PHE A 170 -8.17 2.31 -11.18
C PHE A 170 -9.27 2.56 -12.21
N GLY A 171 -9.17 3.67 -12.95
CA GLY A 171 -10.12 4.08 -13.96
C GLY A 171 -11.29 4.92 -13.42
N PHE A 172 -11.94 5.62 -14.33
CA PHE A 172 -13.01 6.55 -14.01
C PHE A 172 -14.36 5.97 -14.40
N ALA A 173 -15.38 6.18 -13.57
CA ALA A 173 -16.76 5.82 -13.89
C ALA A 173 -17.35 6.69 -15.02
N ARG A 174 -16.86 7.94 -15.13
CA ARG A 174 -17.13 8.88 -16.21
C ARG A 174 -15.81 9.44 -16.71
N CYS A 175 -15.64 9.46 -18.03
CA CYS A 175 -14.45 9.99 -18.69
C CYS A 175 -14.84 11.33 -19.36
N ASP A 176 -14.72 12.42 -18.61
CA ASP A 176 -15.04 13.78 -19.08
C ASP A 176 -13.83 14.49 -19.68
N LYS A 177 -12.63 13.92 -19.53
CA LYS A 177 -11.37 14.41 -20.07
C LYS A 177 -10.72 13.33 -20.93
N GLU A 178 -10.00 13.73 -21.98
CA GLU A 178 -9.35 12.82 -22.95
C GLU A 178 -8.34 11.86 -22.31
N TRP A 179 -7.68 12.28 -21.22
CA TRP A 179 -6.70 11.47 -20.51
C TRP A 179 -7.32 10.48 -19.51
N GLN A 180 -8.60 10.61 -19.19
CA GLN A 180 -9.27 9.68 -18.29
C GLN A 180 -9.52 8.36 -18.99
N GLN A 181 -9.26 7.26 -18.29
CA GLN A 181 -9.50 5.92 -18.78
C GLN A 181 -10.71 5.30 -18.06
N PRO A 182 -11.60 4.60 -18.76
CA PRO A 182 -12.67 3.88 -18.11
C PRO A 182 -12.14 2.70 -17.29
N MET A 183 -12.91 2.25 -16.30
CA MET A 183 -12.50 1.20 -15.36
C MET A 183 -12.13 -0.13 -16.03
N ASP A 184 -12.66 -0.43 -17.21
CA ASP A 184 -12.40 -1.63 -18.01
C ASP A 184 -11.27 -1.48 -19.02
N ALA A 185 -10.61 -0.31 -19.07
CA ALA A 185 -9.42 -0.12 -19.90
C ALA A 185 -8.25 -0.98 -19.40
N PRO A 186 -7.30 -1.33 -20.31
CA PRO A 186 -6.16 -2.21 -19.96
C PRO A 186 -5.31 -1.72 -18.79
N GLY A 187 -5.02 -0.43 -18.69
CA GLY A 187 -4.23 0.17 -17.60
C GLY A 187 -4.89 -0.02 -16.22
N PRO A 188 -6.13 0.47 -16.01
CA PRO A 188 -6.89 0.23 -14.79
C PRO A 188 -7.07 -1.24 -14.43
N MET A 189 -7.32 -2.11 -15.42
CA MET A 189 -7.41 -3.54 -15.19
C MET A 189 -6.08 -4.13 -14.70
N ALA A 190 -4.96 -3.75 -15.31
CA ALA A 190 -3.63 -4.18 -14.90
C ALA A 190 -3.27 -3.70 -13.49
N THR A 191 -3.69 -2.48 -13.10
CA THR A 191 -3.52 -1.96 -11.74
C THR A 191 -4.27 -2.82 -10.71
N ARG A 192 -5.54 -3.16 -10.99
CA ARG A 192 -6.33 -4.04 -10.10
C ARG A 192 -5.71 -5.43 -9.96
N GLU A 193 -5.24 -6.03 -11.06
CA GLU A 193 -4.59 -7.34 -10.99
C GLU A 193 -3.26 -7.28 -10.22
N ALA A 194 -2.48 -6.22 -10.36
CA ALA A 194 -1.27 -6.04 -9.58
C ALA A 194 -1.55 -5.93 -8.07
N MET A 195 -2.60 -5.19 -7.65
CA MET A 195 -2.99 -5.14 -6.24
C MET A 195 -3.52 -6.49 -5.73
N LYS A 196 -4.30 -7.21 -6.52
CA LYS A 196 -4.73 -8.58 -6.18
C LYS A 196 -3.53 -9.53 -6.03
N ASP A 197 -2.49 -9.36 -6.84
CA ASP A 197 -1.28 -10.16 -6.77
C ASP A 197 -0.47 -9.85 -5.49
N VAL A 198 -0.42 -8.60 -5.07
CA VAL A 198 0.13 -8.22 -3.76
C VAL A 198 -0.65 -8.89 -2.62
N MET A 199 -1.98 -8.85 -2.68
CA MET A 199 -2.83 -9.49 -1.66
C MET A 199 -2.61 -11.01 -1.63
N ARG A 200 -2.60 -11.67 -2.79
CA ARG A 200 -2.35 -13.12 -2.89
C ARG A 200 -0.97 -13.50 -2.32
N PHE A 201 0.05 -12.68 -2.61
CA PHE A 201 1.40 -12.90 -2.10
C PHE A 201 1.43 -12.97 -0.57
N TRP A 202 0.91 -11.96 0.13
CA TRP A 202 0.92 -11.93 1.59
C TRP A 202 -0.03 -12.96 2.21
N MET A 203 -1.20 -13.17 1.62
CA MET A 203 -2.12 -14.23 2.07
C MET A 203 -1.51 -15.61 1.94
N SER A 204 -0.73 -15.88 0.91
CA SER A 204 0.00 -17.15 0.75
C SER A 204 1.09 -17.36 1.81
N MET A 205 1.57 -16.27 2.43
CA MET A 205 2.54 -16.31 3.52
C MET A 205 1.88 -16.41 4.91
N GLY A 206 0.55 -16.28 4.99
CA GLY A 206 -0.20 -16.43 6.23
C GLY A 206 -0.94 -15.17 6.72
N CYS A 207 -0.92 -14.07 5.96
CA CYS A 207 -1.73 -12.90 6.29
C CYS A 207 -3.22 -13.24 6.25
N ASP A 208 -4.00 -12.80 7.26
CA ASP A 208 -5.44 -13.08 7.36
C ASP A 208 -6.31 -12.10 6.58
N GLY A 209 -5.76 -10.94 6.21
CA GLY A 209 -6.48 -9.91 5.47
C GLY A 209 -5.78 -8.57 5.50
N PHE A 210 -6.51 -7.53 5.11
CA PHE A 210 -5.96 -6.18 4.96
C PHE A 210 -6.88 -5.13 5.55
N ARG A 211 -6.27 -4.13 6.17
CA ARG A 211 -6.90 -2.81 6.34
C ARG A 211 -6.54 -2.00 5.11
N VAL A 212 -7.53 -1.51 4.41
CA VAL A 212 -7.35 -0.76 3.17
C VAL A 212 -7.29 0.72 3.48
N ASP A 213 -6.13 1.32 3.21
CA ASP A 213 -5.92 2.75 3.39
C ASP A 213 -6.67 3.56 2.33
N MET A 214 -7.26 4.68 2.74
CA MET A 214 -7.94 5.65 1.88
C MET A 214 -8.83 5.02 0.79
N ALA A 215 -9.61 4.00 1.14
CA ALA A 215 -10.43 3.24 0.18
C ALA A 215 -11.40 4.10 -0.64
N GLY A 216 -11.82 5.25 -0.11
CA GLY A 216 -12.70 6.21 -0.79
C GLY A 216 -12.00 7.12 -1.81
N SER A 217 -10.68 7.06 -1.93
CA SER A 217 -9.89 7.94 -2.82
C SER A 217 -9.32 7.21 -4.04
N LEU A 218 -9.76 5.99 -4.30
CA LEU A 218 -9.31 5.23 -5.47
C LEU A 218 -9.87 5.85 -6.76
N VAL A 219 -9.00 6.11 -7.73
CA VAL A 219 -9.31 6.68 -9.04
C VAL A 219 -8.84 5.74 -10.15
#